data_5ce34a349bbda4ce680fa2018325110f
#
_entry.id   5ce34a349bbda4ce680fa2018325110f
#
_cell.length_a   1.000
_cell.length_b   1.000
_cell.length_c   1.000
_cell.angle_alpha   90.00
_cell.angle_beta   90.00
_cell.angle_gamma   90.00
#
_symmetry.space_group_name_H-M   'P 1'
#
loop_
_entity.id
_entity.type
_entity.pdbx_description
1 polymer ?
#
loop_
_entity_poly.entity_id
_entity_poly.type
_entity_poly.pdbx_seq_one_letter_code
_entity_poly.pdbx_strand_id
1 'polypeptide(L)'
;EVALTSDSDRALPSRVRSVVLVQRVNLPTAKAIAFARATRPTTLTAVAVAIDDEQLERILDEWEAEDFGIPLKVISSPYREITGPFIKFVSELRTENPRDVVSVYIPEYVVGHWWEQILHNQTALLIRTRLHFMTGVMVTSVPYQLRSSGARRDRARKATETRVRR
;
A
#
# COMPACT_ATOMS: atom_id res chain seq x y z
N GLU A 1 -24.79 -19.60 9.81
CA GLU A 1 -25.64 -18.95 8.81
C GLU A 1 -25.71 -17.46 9.15
N VAL A 2 -25.14 -16.59 8.28
CA VAL A 2 -25.18 -15.15 8.47
C VAL A 2 -26.40 -14.61 7.74
N ALA A 3 -27.52 -14.43 8.46
CA ALA A 3 -28.72 -13.84 7.89
C ALA A 3 -28.61 -12.30 7.84
N LEU A 4 -29.13 -11.70 6.77
CA LEU A 4 -29.28 -10.24 6.66
C LEU A 4 -30.37 -9.78 7.64
N THR A 5 -29.95 -9.17 8.74
CA THR A 5 -30.84 -8.88 9.87
C THR A 5 -31.35 -7.44 9.94
N SER A 6 -30.76 -6.50 9.18
CA SER A 6 -31.23 -5.11 9.21
C SER A 6 -30.99 -4.33 7.91
N ASP A 7 -31.76 -3.27 7.69
CA ASP A 7 -31.55 -2.33 6.59
C ASP A 7 -30.18 -1.61 6.68
N SER A 8 -29.61 -1.52 7.88
CA SER A 8 -28.26 -0.98 8.08
C SER A 8 -27.18 -1.79 7.39
N ASP A 9 -27.38 -3.12 7.22
CA ASP A 9 -26.41 -4.02 6.57
C ASP A 9 -26.36 -3.80 5.06
N ARG A 10 -27.38 -3.16 4.50
CA ARG A 10 -27.50 -2.81 3.07
C ARG A 10 -27.17 -1.34 2.80
N ALA A 11 -26.99 -0.53 3.84
CA ALA A 11 -26.71 0.89 3.67
C ALA A 11 -25.33 1.10 3.05
N LEU A 12 -25.27 1.95 2.03
CA LEU A 12 -23.99 2.35 1.43
C LEU A 12 -23.15 3.12 2.45
N PRO A 13 -21.82 2.92 2.45
CA PRO A 13 -20.91 3.73 3.23
C PRO A 13 -21.08 5.23 2.91
N SER A 14 -20.95 6.09 3.91
CA SER A 14 -21.06 7.54 3.70
C SER A 14 -19.87 8.08 2.93
N ARG A 15 -18.68 7.56 3.21
CA ARG A 15 -17.43 7.99 2.58
C ARG A 15 -16.47 6.80 2.45
N VAL A 16 -15.62 6.85 1.43
CA VAL A 16 -14.47 5.95 1.30
C VAL A 16 -13.21 6.77 1.56
N ARG A 17 -12.53 6.46 2.64
CA ARG A 17 -11.26 7.09 3.04
C ARG A 17 -10.12 6.16 2.69
N SER A 18 -9.33 6.52 1.70
CA SER A 18 -8.20 5.69 1.25
C SER A 18 -6.89 6.12 1.90
N VAL A 19 -6.15 5.15 2.38
CA VAL A 19 -4.84 5.30 3.01
C VAL A 19 -3.83 4.46 2.26
N VAL A 20 -2.72 5.03 1.85
CA VAL A 20 -1.60 4.31 1.24
C VAL A 20 -0.46 4.24 2.24
N LEU A 21 -0.03 3.03 2.61
CA LEU A 21 1.14 2.83 3.47
C LEU A 21 2.42 3.11 2.67
N VAL A 22 3.22 4.06 3.16
CA VAL A 22 4.50 4.44 2.56
C VAL A 22 5.63 4.00 3.47
N GLN A 23 6.39 3.02 3.03
CA GLN A 23 7.64 2.60 3.70
C GLN A 23 8.87 3.20 3.00
N ARG A 24 8.76 3.44 1.71
CA ARG A 24 9.76 4.09 0.85
C ARG A 24 9.05 4.77 -0.31
N VAL A 25 9.62 5.84 -0.82
CA VAL A 25 9.17 6.50 -2.04
C VAL A 25 9.79 5.77 -3.24
N ASN A 26 8.98 5.00 -3.96
CA ASN A 26 9.45 4.15 -5.06
C ASN A 26 8.30 3.75 -6.00
N LEU A 27 8.61 2.99 -7.06
CA LEU A 27 7.61 2.55 -8.04
C LEU A 27 6.43 1.75 -7.45
N PRO A 28 6.60 0.82 -6.50
CA PRO A 28 5.49 0.19 -5.79
C PRO A 28 4.57 1.19 -5.09
N THR A 29 5.12 2.18 -4.41
CA THR A 29 4.36 3.25 -3.75
C THR A 29 3.59 4.09 -4.77
N ALA A 30 4.24 4.53 -5.85
CA ALA A 30 3.59 5.26 -6.93
C ALA A 30 2.42 4.47 -7.55
N LYS A 31 2.60 3.15 -7.75
CA LYS A 31 1.57 2.26 -8.27
C LYS A 31 0.41 2.11 -7.28
N ALA A 32 0.68 1.98 -5.99
CA ALA A 32 -0.36 1.90 -4.96
C ALA A 32 -1.19 3.19 -4.90
N ILE A 33 -0.55 4.36 -5.01
CA ILE A 33 -1.23 5.65 -5.10
C ILE A 33 -2.11 5.73 -6.35
N ALA A 34 -1.60 5.30 -7.50
CA ALA A 34 -2.38 5.30 -8.75
C ALA A 34 -3.63 4.39 -8.64
N PHE A 35 -3.50 3.21 -8.03
CA PHE A 35 -4.63 2.30 -7.81
C PHE A 35 -5.63 2.88 -6.82
N ALA A 36 -5.16 3.48 -5.72
CA ALA A 36 -6.03 4.14 -4.77
C ALA A 36 -6.82 5.30 -5.41
N ARG A 37 -6.18 6.10 -6.27
CA ARG A 37 -6.86 7.16 -7.04
C ARG A 37 -7.91 6.62 -8.00
N ALA A 38 -7.63 5.48 -8.65
CA ALA A 38 -8.55 4.87 -9.62
C ALA A 38 -9.89 4.47 -8.99
N THR A 39 -9.92 4.20 -7.68
CA THR A 39 -11.15 3.89 -6.94
C THR A 39 -11.98 5.13 -6.57
N ARG A 40 -11.49 6.34 -6.90
CA ARG A 40 -12.17 7.62 -6.62
C ARG A 40 -12.65 7.75 -5.18
N PRO A 41 -11.76 7.62 -4.19
CA PRO A 41 -12.16 7.74 -2.79
C PRO A 41 -12.56 9.19 -2.47
N THR A 42 -13.30 9.37 -1.37
CA THR A 42 -13.66 10.70 -0.86
C THR A 42 -12.41 11.44 -0.38
N THR A 43 -11.50 10.73 0.27
CA THR A 43 -10.19 11.26 0.69
C THR A 43 -9.11 10.24 0.39
N LEU A 44 -7.91 10.71 0.00
CA LEU A 44 -6.73 9.89 -0.22
C LEU A 44 -5.54 10.50 0.50
N THR A 45 -4.93 9.75 1.41
CA THR A 45 -3.80 10.18 2.22
C THR A 45 -2.71 9.12 2.19
N ALA A 46 -1.48 9.53 1.97
CA ALA A 46 -0.31 8.69 2.18
C ALA A 46 0.10 8.74 3.65
N VAL A 47 0.51 7.60 4.22
CA VAL A 47 0.94 7.51 5.61
C VAL A 47 2.27 6.80 5.69
N ALA A 48 3.28 7.50 6.20
CA ALA A 48 4.59 6.95 6.53
C ALA A 48 4.73 6.78 8.05
N VAL A 49 5.37 5.70 8.47
CA VAL A 49 5.78 5.51 9.85
C VAL A 49 7.30 5.63 9.91
N ALA A 50 7.78 6.72 10.50
CA ALA A 50 9.21 6.97 10.65
C ALA A 50 9.74 6.32 11.94
N ILE A 51 10.77 5.52 11.81
CA ILE A 51 11.41 4.81 12.93
C ILE A 51 12.65 5.53 13.43
N ASP A 52 13.19 6.46 12.65
CA ASP A 52 14.30 7.35 12.98
C ASP A 52 14.25 8.62 12.13
N ASP A 53 15.02 9.63 12.52
CA ASP A 53 15.05 10.94 11.88
C ASP A 53 15.64 10.87 10.46
N GLU A 54 16.64 10.03 10.22
CA GLU A 54 17.26 9.87 8.90
C GLU A 54 16.27 9.29 7.87
N GLN A 55 15.48 8.32 8.28
CA GLN A 55 14.42 7.76 7.42
C GLN A 55 13.33 8.81 7.16
N LEU A 56 12.98 9.59 8.17
CA LEU A 56 11.98 10.64 8.05
C LEU A 56 12.42 11.69 7.02
N GLU A 57 13.61 12.27 7.17
CA GLU A 57 14.14 13.26 6.25
C GLU A 57 14.17 12.73 4.81
N ARG A 58 14.68 11.53 4.62
CA ARG A 58 14.73 10.88 3.30
C ARG A 58 13.35 10.73 2.67
N ILE A 59 12.35 10.27 3.43
CA ILE A 59 10.97 10.11 2.92
C ILE A 59 10.38 11.47 2.55
N LEU A 60 10.61 12.51 3.35
CA LEU A 60 10.09 13.85 3.09
C LEU A 60 10.69 14.45 1.82
N ASP A 61 12.03 14.38 1.67
CA ASP A 61 12.74 14.90 0.50
C ASP A 61 12.32 14.18 -0.78
N GLU A 62 12.27 12.85 -0.75
CA GLU A 62 11.83 12.04 -1.89
C GLU A 62 10.34 12.28 -2.23
N TRP A 63 9.50 12.49 -1.22
CA TRP A 63 8.08 12.77 -1.41
C TRP A 63 7.83 14.12 -2.07
N GLU A 64 8.57 15.14 -1.63
CA GLU A 64 8.50 16.48 -2.22
C GLU A 64 8.98 16.47 -3.67
N ALA A 65 10.07 15.76 -3.96
CA ALA A 65 10.63 15.65 -5.31
C ALA A 65 9.69 14.96 -6.31
N GLU A 66 8.91 13.97 -5.87
CA GLU A 66 8.00 13.20 -6.75
C GLU A 66 6.63 13.86 -6.97
N ASP A 67 6.27 14.85 -6.16
CA ASP A 67 4.99 15.61 -6.22
C ASP A 67 3.76 14.74 -6.53
N PHE A 68 3.48 13.80 -5.65
CA PHE A 68 2.32 12.90 -5.83
C PHE A 68 0.96 13.61 -5.79
N GLY A 69 0.90 14.88 -5.39
CA GLY A 69 -0.35 15.66 -5.30
C GLY A 69 -1.37 15.08 -4.31
N ILE A 70 -0.92 14.39 -3.27
CA ILE A 70 -1.71 13.93 -2.12
C ILE A 70 -0.94 14.21 -0.83
N PRO A 71 -1.63 14.46 0.29
CA PRO A 71 -0.95 14.72 1.56
C PRO A 71 -0.22 13.47 2.06
N LEU A 72 0.99 13.69 2.61
CA LEU A 72 1.73 12.71 3.37
C LEU A 72 1.56 13.00 4.85
N LYS A 73 1.05 12.04 5.61
CA LYS A 73 1.03 12.06 7.07
C LYS A 73 2.16 11.20 7.61
N VAL A 74 3.01 11.78 8.43
CA VAL A 74 4.07 11.04 9.10
C VAL A 74 3.66 10.72 10.53
N ILE A 75 3.87 9.46 10.93
CA ILE A 75 3.68 8.97 12.29
C ILE A 75 5.04 8.59 12.84
N SER A 76 5.44 9.21 13.93
CA SER A 76 6.68 8.86 14.62
C SER A 76 6.50 7.60 15.46
N SER A 77 7.47 6.68 15.39
CA SER A 77 7.48 5.47 16.20
C SER A 77 8.78 5.37 16.99
N PRO A 78 8.76 5.71 18.29
CA PRO A 78 9.97 5.70 19.13
C PRO A 78 10.53 4.27 19.37
N TYR A 79 9.73 3.26 19.12
CA TYR A 79 10.12 1.85 19.36
C TYR A 79 10.54 1.11 18.09
N ARG A 80 10.80 1.79 16.98
CA ARG A 80 11.14 1.19 15.69
C ARG A 80 10.11 0.16 15.20
N GLU A 81 8.86 0.35 15.58
CA GLU A 81 7.74 -0.50 15.21
C GLU A 81 6.80 0.22 14.24
N ILE A 82 6.53 -0.36 13.09
CA ILE A 82 5.66 0.23 12.08
C ILE A 82 4.20 -0.17 12.29
N THR A 83 3.97 -1.42 12.71
CA THR A 83 2.63 -2.04 12.72
C THR A 83 1.69 -1.38 13.72
N GLY A 84 2.09 -1.25 14.97
CA GLY A 84 1.25 -0.70 16.04
C GLY A 84 0.77 0.73 15.76
N PRO A 85 1.67 1.69 15.51
CA PRO A 85 1.30 3.07 15.19
C PRO A 85 0.40 3.18 13.95
N PHE A 86 0.66 2.38 12.91
CA PHE A 86 -0.17 2.38 11.71
C PHE A 86 -1.58 1.83 11.97
N ILE A 87 -1.70 0.71 12.67
CA ILE A 87 -2.99 0.13 13.06
C ILE A 87 -3.79 1.10 13.94
N LYS A 88 -3.13 1.75 14.90
CA LYS A 88 -3.74 2.77 15.75
C LYS A 88 -4.32 3.91 14.90
N PHE A 89 -3.53 4.44 13.95
CA PHE A 89 -3.99 5.49 13.04
C PHE A 89 -5.22 5.06 12.23
N VAL A 90 -5.23 3.86 11.65
CA VAL A 90 -6.38 3.35 10.89
C VAL A 90 -7.60 3.16 11.80
N SER A 91 -7.40 2.71 13.04
CA SER A 91 -8.46 2.56 14.04
C SER A 91 -9.08 3.91 14.39
N GLU A 92 -8.28 4.93 14.67
CA GLU A 92 -8.74 6.29 14.94
C GLU A 92 -9.55 6.85 13.76
N LEU A 93 -9.02 6.69 12.54
CA LEU A 93 -9.69 7.11 11.32
C LEU A 93 -11.04 6.42 11.12
N ARG A 94 -11.14 5.16 11.50
CA ARG A 94 -12.39 4.36 11.43
C ARG A 94 -13.42 4.79 12.48
N THR A 95 -12.96 5.18 13.68
CA THR A 95 -13.85 5.58 14.78
C THR A 95 -14.40 6.99 14.65
N GLU A 96 -13.78 7.87 13.85
CA GLU A 96 -14.28 9.21 13.60
C GLU A 96 -15.70 9.21 13.02
N ASN A 97 -16.01 8.27 12.13
CA ASN A 97 -17.35 8.10 11.58
C ASN A 97 -17.64 6.62 11.31
N PRO A 98 -18.54 5.99 12.08
CA PRO A 98 -18.88 4.57 11.93
C PRO A 98 -19.49 4.17 10.58
N ARG A 99 -19.98 5.12 9.79
CA ARG A 99 -20.53 4.89 8.46
C ARG A 99 -19.50 5.01 7.34
N ASP A 100 -18.28 5.46 7.63
CA ASP A 100 -17.20 5.52 6.65
C ASP A 100 -16.53 4.16 6.51
N VAL A 101 -15.99 3.89 5.34
CA VAL A 101 -15.10 2.74 5.08
C VAL A 101 -13.69 3.26 4.91
N VAL A 102 -12.73 2.62 5.57
CA VAL A 102 -11.30 2.90 5.39
C VAL A 102 -10.72 1.85 4.46
N SER A 103 -10.17 2.27 3.32
CA SER A 103 -9.50 1.40 2.36
C SER A 103 -7.99 1.58 2.45
N VAL A 104 -7.27 0.57 2.88
CA VAL A 104 -5.83 0.60 3.09
C VAL A 104 -5.13 -0.09 1.92
N TYR A 105 -4.21 0.62 1.26
CA TYR A 105 -3.39 0.12 0.16
C TYR A 105 -1.98 -0.14 0.67
N ILE A 106 -1.52 -1.38 0.49
CA ILE A 106 -0.19 -1.81 0.91
C ILE A 106 0.61 -2.15 -0.35
N PRO A 107 1.65 -1.36 -0.71
CA PRO A 107 2.55 -1.72 -1.79
C PRO A 107 3.38 -2.94 -1.40
N GLU A 108 3.41 -3.95 -2.26
CA GLU A 108 4.14 -5.19 -2.04
C GLU A 108 5.10 -5.49 -3.19
N TYR A 109 6.35 -5.86 -2.87
CA TYR A 109 7.28 -6.40 -3.85
C TYR A 109 6.99 -7.87 -4.08
N VAL A 110 6.77 -8.26 -5.32
CA VAL A 110 6.71 -9.66 -5.72
C VAL A 110 8.08 -10.07 -6.24
N VAL A 111 8.84 -10.77 -5.40
CA VAL A 111 10.11 -11.42 -5.81
C VAL A 111 9.81 -12.80 -6.38
N GLY A 112 10.66 -13.27 -7.31
CA GLY A 112 10.38 -14.45 -8.14
C GLY A 112 10.21 -15.78 -7.37
N HIS A 113 10.63 -15.86 -6.11
CA HIS A 113 10.49 -17.05 -5.26
C HIS A 113 9.56 -16.74 -4.08
N TRP A 114 8.47 -17.48 -3.95
CA TRP A 114 7.41 -17.26 -2.99
C TRP A 114 7.87 -17.30 -1.50
N TRP A 115 8.91 -18.02 -1.17
CA TRP A 115 9.49 -18.14 0.18
C TRP A 115 10.34 -16.92 0.57
N GLU A 116 11.03 -16.26 -0.38
CA GLU A 116 11.75 -15.00 -0.12
C GLU A 116 10.77 -13.88 0.25
N GLN A 117 9.57 -13.92 -0.33
CA GLN A 117 8.49 -12.98 -0.04
C GLN A 117 8.02 -13.06 1.42
N ILE A 118 7.96 -14.26 2.00
CA ILE A 118 7.55 -14.47 3.40
C ILE A 118 8.59 -13.90 4.37
N LEU A 119 9.88 -14.05 4.07
CA LEU A 119 10.95 -13.59 4.95
C LEU A 119 11.14 -12.07 4.94
N HIS A 120 10.89 -11.41 3.81
CA HIS A 120 11.15 -9.97 3.66
C HIS A 120 9.91 -9.08 3.86
N ASN A 121 8.71 -9.63 3.91
CA ASN A 121 7.46 -8.85 3.97
C ASN A 121 6.64 -9.09 5.25
N GLN A 122 7.30 -9.43 6.36
CA GLN A 122 6.63 -9.76 7.63
C GLN A 122 5.78 -8.59 8.15
N THR A 123 6.26 -7.35 8.01
CA THR A 123 5.53 -6.15 8.45
C THR A 123 4.22 -5.97 7.67
N ALA A 124 4.26 -6.10 6.35
CA ALA A 124 3.05 -5.99 5.52
C ALA A 124 2.05 -7.11 5.81
N LEU A 125 2.54 -8.33 6.05
CA LEU A 125 1.71 -9.46 6.44
C LEU A 125 1.02 -9.25 7.79
N LEU A 126 1.76 -8.76 8.80
CA LEU A 126 1.22 -8.46 10.12
C LEU A 126 0.17 -7.35 10.05
N ILE A 127 0.46 -6.27 9.35
CA ILE A 127 -0.48 -5.16 9.14
C ILE A 127 -1.75 -5.67 8.48
N ARG A 128 -1.63 -6.41 7.37
CA ARG A 128 -2.77 -6.97 6.64
C ARG A 128 -3.62 -7.87 7.52
N THR A 129 -2.99 -8.78 8.26
CA THR A 129 -3.68 -9.70 9.16
C THR A 129 -4.45 -8.96 10.24
N ARG A 130 -3.84 -7.98 10.90
CA ARG A 130 -4.51 -7.19 11.94
C ARG A 130 -5.67 -6.34 11.39
N LEU A 131 -5.46 -5.70 10.25
CA LEU A 131 -6.50 -4.89 9.60
C LEU A 131 -7.68 -5.73 9.12
N HIS A 132 -7.46 -6.99 8.74
CA HIS A 132 -8.51 -7.89 8.27
C HIS A 132 -9.58 -8.16 9.35
N PHE A 133 -9.21 -8.11 10.61
CA PHE A 133 -10.15 -8.26 11.73
C PHE A 133 -10.85 -6.96 12.16
N MET A 134 -10.57 -5.84 11.48
CA MET A 134 -11.20 -4.54 11.80
C MET A 134 -12.43 -4.32 10.93
N THR A 135 -13.60 -4.24 11.55
CA THR A 135 -14.86 -3.97 10.84
C THR A 135 -14.82 -2.60 10.16
N GLY A 136 -15.24 -2.55 8.89
CA GLY A 136 -15.25 -1.32 8.08
C GLY A 136 -13.89 -0.90 7.54
N VAL A 137 -12.91 -1.79 7.60
CA VAL A 137 -11.60 -1.63 6.97
C VAL A 137 -11.46 -2.62 5.82
N MET A 138 -11.08 -2.11 4.65
CA MET A 138 -10.73 -2.89 3.46
C MET A 138 -9.22 -2.84 3.27
N VAL A 139 -8.60 -3.96 2.92
CA VAL A 139 -7.16 -4.03 2.68
C VAL A 139 -6.88 -4.50 1.27
N THR A 140 -6.12 -3.73 0.54
CA THR A 140 -5.69 -4.01 -0.83
C THR A 140 -4.19 -4.11 -0.91
N SER A 141 -3.67 -5.30 -1.16
CA SER A 141 -2.27 -5.48 -1.54
C SER A 141 -2.07 -5.08 -3.00
N VAL A 142 -1.12 -4.20 -3.26
CA VAL A 142 -0.77 -3.76 -4.61
C VAL A 142 0.57 -4.37 -5.02
N PRO A 143 0.55 -5.50 -5.76
CA PRO A 143 1.76 -6.20 -6.12
C PRO A 143 2.55 -5.45 -7.19
N TYR A 144 3.85 -5.31 -7.00
CA TYR A 144 4.80 -4.83 -7.99
C TYR A 144 5.78 -5.94 -8.35
N GLN A 145 5.65 -6.46 -9.56
CA GLN A 145 6.57 -7.47 -10.07
C GLN A 145 7.87 -6.79 -10.52
N LEU A 146 8.97 -7.13 -9.87
CA LEU A 146 10.29 -6.82 -10.39
C LEU A 146 10.46 -7.63 -11.69
N ARG A 147 10.40 -6.97 -12.84
CA ARG A 147 10.77 -7.62 -14.10
C ARG A 147 12.22 -8.04 -13.98
N SER A 148 12.45 -9.33 -13.80
CA SER A 148 13.81 -9.88 -13.86
C SER A 148 14.47 -9.41 -15.15
N SER A 149 15.65 -8.85 -15.06
CA SER A 149 16.45 -8.34 -16.19
C SER A 149 16.75 -9.41 -17.27
N GLY A 150 16.42 -10.67 -17.02
CA GLY A 150 16.45 -11.77 -17.97
C GLY A 150 15.50 -11.61 -19.15
N ALA A 151 14.28 -11.11 -18.95
CA ALA A 151 13.30 -10.96 -20.04
C ALA A 151 13.68 -9.87 -21.05
N ARG A 152 14.51 -8.92 -20.65
CA ARG A 152 15.05 -7.88 -21.56
C ARG A 152 16.19 -8.39 -22.41
N ARG A 153 17.05 -9.27 -21.86
CA ARG A 153 18.14 -9.93 -22.59
C ARG A 153 17.60 -10.92 -23.62
N ASP A 154 16.57 -11.69 -23.31
CA ASP A 154 15.98 -12.65 -24.25
C ASP A 154 15.26 -11.98 -25.42
N ARG A 155 14.60 -10.82 -25.19
CA ARG A 155 14.02 -10.03 -26.30
C ARG A 155 15.10 -9.41 -27.20
N ALA A 156 16.18 -8.90 -26.62
CA ALA A 156 17.30 -8.35 -27.38
C ALA A 156 18.01 -9.46 -28.21
N ARG A 157 18.19 -10.64 -27.62
CA ARG A 157 18.79 -11.78 -28.31
C ARG A 157 17.93 -12.30 -29.46
N LYS A 158 16.61 -12.45 -29.26
CA LYS A 158 15.67 -12.82 -30.31
C LYS A 158 15.59 -11.79 -31.45
N ALA A 159 15.64 -10.49 -31.13
CA ALA A 159 15.64 -9.44 -32.13
C ALA A 159 16.92 -9.45 -33.00
N THR A 160 18.06 -9.77 -32.39
CA THR A 160 19.36 -9.90 -33.13
C THR A 160 19.39 -11.14 -34.00
N GLU A 161 18.89 -12.29 -33.53
CA GLU A 161 18.81 -13.53 -34.31
C GLU A 161 17.88 -13.41 -35.54
N THR A 162 16.78 -12.65 -35.42
CA THR A 162 15.86 -12.42 -36.54
C THR A 162 16.45 -11.49 -37.60
N ARG A 163 17.40 -10.62 -37.21
CA ARG A 163 18.06 -9.68 -38.15
C ARG A 163 19.19 -10.30 -38.93
N VAL A 164 19.78 -11.40 -38.45
CA VAL A 164 20.89 -12.14 -39.14
C VAL A 164 20.35 -13.15 -40.14
N ARG A 165 19.06 -13.50 -40.10
CA ARG A 165 18.41 -14.46 -41.01
C ARG A 165 17.70 -13.82 -42.23
N ARG A 166 17.85 -12.52 -42.43
CA ARG A 166 17.44 -11.81 -43.65
C ARG A 166 18.65 -11.31 -44.39
#